data_1d34dd2fb8785dbce4a3752177303905
#
_entry.id   1d34dd2fb8785dbce4a3752177303905
#
_cell.length_a   1.000
_cell.length_b   1.000
_cell.length_c   1.000
_cell.angle_alpha   90.00
_cell.angle_beta   90.00
_cell.angle_gamma   90.00
#
_symmetry.space_group_name_H-M   'P 1'
#
loop_
_entity.id
_entity.type
_entity.pdbx_description
1 polymer ?
#
loop_
_entity_poly.entity_id
_entity_poly.type
_entity_poly.pdbx_seq_one_letter_code
_entity_poly.pdbx_strand_id
1 'polypeptide(L)'
;MKKHCIAMLLAGGQGSRLYALTAKVAKPSLPFGGKYRIIDFPLSNCANSGIDTVGVLTQYQPLLLNRYIGSGQAWDLDSIDGGVYILPPYQSAGERGSWFSGTANAIYQNMDFIEMYDPDCVLILSGDHVYKMDYDKMLRAHEQAGAACTISVIQVSMDEAKRFGIMNVGPDGFINEFEEKPAHPKSDLASMGIYIFDWKVLRRYLIEDEADPNSDKDFGKNIIPKMLADGQRMWPYRLSLIHISEP
;
A
#
# COMPACT_ATOMS: atom_id res chain seq x y z
N MET A 1 -0.55 7.32 21.11
CA MET A 1 -1.09 8.64 20.72
C MET A 1 -2.00 8.42 19.53
N LYS A 2 -3.26 8.87 19.57
CA LYS A 2 -4.20 8.63 18.47
C LYS A 2 -3.80 9.43 17.22
N LYS A 3 -3.73 8.76 16.05
CA LYS A 3 -3.52 9.38 14.74
C LYS A 3 -4.76 9.22 13.89
N HIS A 4 -5.03 10.17 13.03
CA HIS A 4 -6.13 10.05 12.09
C HIS A 4 -5.83 9.02 11.00
N CYS A 5 -4.65 9.11 10.39
CA CYS A 5 -4.16 8.16 9.40
C CYS A 5 -2.67 7.90 9.59
N ILE A 6 -2.24 6.65 9.42
CA ILE A 6 -0.85 6.26 9.29
C ILE A 6 -0.62 5.54 7.97
N ALA A 7 0.60 5.57 7.46
CA ALA A 7 0.95 4.87 6.22
C ALA A 7 1.74 3.59 6.50
N MET A 8 1.44 2.53 5.75
CA MET A 8 2.17 1.27 5.71
C MET A 8 2.71 1.05 4.30
N LEU A 9 4.02 1.17 4.14
CA LEU A 9 4.70 1.15 2.85
C LEU A 9 5.32 -0.22 2.60
N LEU A 10 4.78 -0.96 1.66
CA LEU A 10 5.24 -2.30 1.25
C LEU A 10 6.52 -2.19 0.40
N ALA A 11 7.67 -2.39 1.01
CA ALA A 11 8.99 -2.25 0.39
C ALA A 11 9.76 -3.59 0.33
N GLY A 12 9.09 -4.72 0.56
CA GLY A 12 9.69 -6.05 0.72
C GLY A 12 9.77 -6.90 -0.53
N GLY A 13 9.30 -6.44 -1.70
CA GLY A 13 9.26 -7.25 -2.92
C GLY A 13 10.65 -7.53 -3.52
N GLN A 14 10.84 -8.75 -4.08
CA GLN A 14 12.11 -9.17 -4.72
C GLN A 14 12.47 -8.38 -5.98
N GLY A 15 11.50 -7.73 -6.65
CA GLY A 15 11.75 -6.98 -7.86
C GLY A 15 12.29 -7.81 -9.05
N SER A 16 11.98 -9.11 -9.09
CA SER A 16 12.53 -10.09 -10.04
C SER A 16 12.45 -9.68 -11.52
N ARG A 17 11.46 -8.84 -11.88
CA ARG A 17 11.27 -8.34 -13.26
C ARG A 17 12.39 -7.39 -13.73
N LEU A 18 13.16 -6.81 -12.83
CA LEU A 18 14.27 -5.89 -13.14
C LEU A 18 15.64 -6.59 -13.18
N TYR A 19 15.66 -7.91 -13.04
CA TYR A 19 16.84 -8.77 -13.20
C TYR A 19 18.10 -8.23 -12.50
N ALA A 20 19.11 -7.85 -13.28
CA ALA A 20 20.41 -7.41 -12.78
C ALA A 20 20.34 -6.17 -11.85
N LEU A 21 19.35 -5.30 -12.04
CA LEU A 21 19.19 -4.08 -11.24
C LEU A 21 18.79 -4.39 -9.79
N THR A 22 18.02 -5.46 -9.57
CA THR A 22 17.52 -5.85 -8.24
C THR A 22 18.25 -7.05 -7.63
N ALA A 23 19.26 -7.58 -8.31
CA ALA A 23 20.02 -8.75 -7.81
C ALA A 23 20.70 -8.50 -6.46
N LYS A 24 21.10 -7.25 -6.16
CA LYS A 24 21.85 -6.89 -4.95
C LYS A 24 21.24 -5.77 -4.13
N VAL A 25 20.11 -5.20 -4.60
CA VAL A 25 19.45 -4.08 -3.94
C VAL A 25 17.92 -4.23 -4.02
N ALA A 26 17.21 -3.81 -2.98
CA ALA A 26 15.77 -3.74 -3.00
C ALA A 26 15.28 -2.76 -4.08
N LYS A 27 14.19 -3.07 -4.80
CA LYS A 27 13.63 -2.23 -5.84
C LYS A 27 13.39 -0.78 -5.39
N PRO A 28 12.86 -0.51 -4.18
CA PRO A 28 12.70 0.86 -3.68
C PRO A 28 14.00 1.65 -3.54
N SER A 29 15.15 0.97 -3.41
CA SER A 29 16.48 1.60 -3.32
C SER A 29 17.09 1.97 -4.66
N LEU A 30 16.48 1.59 -5.79
CA LEU A 30 17.04 1.88 -7.10
C LEU A 30 17.08 3.39 -7.36
N PRO A 31 18.19 3.92 -7.91
CA PRO A 31 18.29 5.31 -8.30
C PRO A 31 17.27 5.66 -9.39
N PHE A 32 16.69 6.84 -9.28
CA PHE A 32 15.77 7.41 -10.25
C PHE A 32 16.11 8.89 -10.49
N GLY A 33 16.17 9.32 -11.75
CA GLY A 33 16.46 10.70 -12.10
C GLY A 33 17.83 11.24 -11.63
N GLY A 34 18.80 10.36 -11.36
CA GLY A 34 20.16 10.69 -10.95
C GLY A 34 20.34 11.13 -9.49
N LYS A 35 19.32 11.69 -8.85
CA LYS A 35 19.39 12.23 -7.47
C LYS A 35 18.56 11.42 -6.48
N TYR A 36 17.41 10.95 -6.90
CA TYR A 36 16.42 10.30 -6.07
C TYR A 36 16.50 8.77 -6.13
N ARG A 37 15.77 8.10 -5.24
CA ARG A 37 15.44 6.68 -5.30
C ARG A 37 13.93 6.51 -5.40
N ILE A 38 13.48 5.34 -5.81
CA ILE A 38 12.04 5.08 -5.95
C ILE A 38 11.28 5.34 -4.64
N ILE A 39 11.88 5.00 -3.49
CA ILE A 39 11.28 5.21 -2.16
C ILE A 39 11.03 6.69 -1.81
N ASP A 40 11.75 7.62 -2.43
CA ASP A 40 11.59 9.05 -2.15
C ASP A 40 10.19 9.55 -2.52
N PHE A 41 9.58 8.99 -3.55
CA PHE A 41 8.28 9.43 -4.02
C PHE A 41 7.16 9.15 -3.01
N PRO A 42 6.93 7.91 -2.56
CA PRO A 42 5.90 7.66 -1.55
C PRO A 42 6.18 8.34 -0.21
N LEU A 43 7.44 8.45 0.24
CA LEU A 43 7.77 9.16 1.49
C LEU A 43 7.51 10.66 1.36
N SER A 44 7.92 11.28 0.25
CA SER A 44 7.62 12.69 -0.01
C SER A 44 6.11 12.94 -0.14
N ASN A 45 5.38 12.04 -0.78
CA ASN A 45 3.92 12.15 -0.86
C ASN A 45 3.27 12.07 0.53
N CYS A 46 3.74 11.18 1.43
CA CYS A 46 3.26 11.12 2.82
C CYS A 46 3.50 12.45 3.55
N ALA A 47 4.74 12.94 3.54
CA ALA A 47 5.09 14.20 4.20
C ALA A 47 4.26 15.38 3.67
N ASN A 48 4.17 15.51 2.34
CA ASN A 48 3.40 16.59 1.70
C ASN A 48 1.88 16.48 1.93
N SER A 49 1.38 15.31 2.32
CA SER A 49 -0.04 15.06 2.62
C SER A 49 -0.34 15.11 4.12
N GLY A 50 0.62 15.52 4.96
CA GLY A 50 0.45 15.59 6.41
C GLY A 50 0.40 14.22 7.12
N ILE A 51 0.81 13.13 6.44
CA ILE A 51 0.94 11.81 7.05
C ILE A 51 2.35 11.70 7.62
N ASP A 52 2.45 11.88 8.92
CA ASP A 52 3.73 11.99 9.65
C ASP A 52 4.23 10.67 10.25
N THR A 53 3.47 9.59 10.13
CA THR A 53 3.81 8.28 10.68
C THR A 53 3.76 7.23 9.58
N VAL A 54 4.93 6.65 9.28
CA VAL A 54 5.09 5.72 8.15
C VAL A 54 5.85 4.47 8.61
N GLY A 55 5.19 3.32 8.55
CA GLY A 55 5.84 2.01 8.70
C GLY A 55 6.34 1.50 7.34
N VAL A 56 7.63 1.25 7.20
CA VAL A 56 8.23 0.71 5.97
C VAL A 56 8.54 -0.76 6.16
N LEU A 57 7.77 -1.61 5.49
CA LEU A 57 7.90 -3.07 5.59
C LEU A 57 9.00 -3.56 4.62
N THR A 58 10.13 -3.96 5.18
CA THR A 58 11.31 -4.39 4.42
C THR A 58 11.55 -5.88 4.58
N GLN A 59 12.00 -6.57 3.53
CA GLN A 59 12.27 -8.01 3.58
C GLN A 59 13.51 -8.41 2.79
N TYR A 60 13.56 -8.11 1.48
CA TYR A 60 14.67 -8.47 0.61
C TYR A 60 15.70 -7.34 0.51
N GLN A 61 16.99 -7.69 0.66
CA GLN A 61 18.12 -6.77 0.52
C GLN A 61 17.93 -5.44 1.29
N PRO A 62 17.57 -5.47 2.59
CA PRO A 62 17.10 -4.28 3.30
C PRO A 62 18.22 -3.30 3.65
N LEU A 63 19.49 -3.73 3.68
CA LEU A 63 20.61 -2.97 4.24
C LEU A 63 20.76 -1.57 3.63
N LEU A 64 20.78 -1.48 2.29
CA LEU A 64 20.94 -0.20 1.59
C LEU A 64 19.70 0.67 1.71
N LEU A 65 18.51 0.05 1.71
CA LEU A 65 17.25 0.76 1.88
C LEU A 65 17.15 1.36 3.28
N ASN A 66 17.40 0.57 4.31
CA ASN A 66 17.36 1.00 5.71
C ASN A 66 18.36 2.12 5.99
N ARG A 67 19.59 1.97 5.47
CA ARG A 67 20.63 3.02 5.58
C ARG A 67 20.20 4.31 4.88
N TYR A 68 19.55 4.22 3.74
CA TYR A 68 19.11 5.39 2.98
C TYR A 68 17.96 6.12 3.66
N ILE A 69 16.97 5.38 4.17
CA ILE A 69 15.83 5.95 4.90
C ILE A 69 16.32 6.60 6.20
N GLY A 70 17.22 5.95 6.93
CA GLY A 70 17.75 6.46 8.21
C GLY A 70 16.63 6.76 9.18
N SER A 71 16.65 7.96 9.76
CA SER A 71 15.63 8.47 10.68
C SER A 71 14.43 9.14 9.98
N GLY A 72 14.43 9.25 8.65
CA GLY A 72 13.38 9.96 7.92
C GLY A 72 13.61 11.47 7.76
N GLN A 73 14.71 12.01 8.28
CA GLN A 73 15.01 13.44 8.27
C GLN A 73 14.99 14.06 6.87
N ALA A 74 15.36 13.31 5.83
CA ALA A 74 15.34 13.81 4.46
C ALA A 74 13.95 14.20 3.95
N TRP A 75 12.89 13.75 4.62
CA TRP A 75 11.49 14.01 4.29
C TRP A 75 10.72 14.72 5.43
N ASP A 76 11.41 15.23 6.46
CA ASP A 76 10.81 15.76 7.68
C ASP A 76 9.91 14.73 8.42
N LEU A 77 10.25 13.45 8.30
CA LEU A 77 9.56 12.32 8.94
C LEU A 77 10.38 11.78 10.13
N ASP A 78 10.87 12.67 11.00
CA ASP A 78 11.69 12.35 12.17
C ASP A 78 11.17 13.00 13.45
N SER A 79 9.85 13.31 13.49
CA SER A 79 9.21 13.93 14.65
C SER A 79 9.14 12.96 15.85
N ILE A 80 9.03 13.51 17.07
CA ILE A 80 8.95 12.73 18.32
C ILE A 80 7.65 11.89 18.36
N ASP A 81 6.56 12.44 17.83
CA ASP A 81 5.22 11.83 17.87
C ASP A 81 4.84 11.08 16.59
N GLY A 82 5.78 10.91 15.68
CA GLY A 82 5.62 10.25 14.40
C GLY A 82 6.97 9.85 13.85
N GLY A 83 7.07 9.68 12.53
CA GLY A 83 8.33 9.40 11.85
C GLY A 83 8.28 8.18 10.96
N VAL A 84 9.43 7.83 10.39
CA VAL A 84 9.59 6.60 9.59
C VAL A 84 10.12 5.49 10.48
N TYR A 85 9.44 4.35 10.44
CA TYR A 85 9.81 3.15 11.15
C TYR A 85 10.09 2.01 10.17
N ILE A 86 11.25 1.38 10.31
CA ILE A 86 11.60 0.20 9.51
C ILE A 86 11.04 -1.03 10.21
N LEU A 87 10.19 -1.77 9.52
CA LEU A 87 9.47 -2.92 10.02
C LEU A 87 9.89 -4.18 9.24
N PRO A 88 10.97 -4.86 9.64
CA PRO A 88 11.34 -6.15 9.07
C PRO A 88 10.46 -7.27 9.62
N PRO A 89 10.37 -8.43 8.97
CA PRO A 89 9.79 -9.62 9.58
C PRO A 89 10.51 -9.93 10.90
N TYR A 90 9.76 -10.29 11.94
CA TYR A 90 10.30 -10.61 13.24
C TYR A 90 9.72 -11.91 13.78
N GLN A 91 10.34 -12.45 14.80
CA GLN A 91 9.89 -13.65 15.48
C GLN A 91 9.35 -13.29 16.85
N SER A 92 8.08 -13.66 17.10
CA SER A 92 7.50 -13.58 18.45
C SER A 92 8.00 -14.73 19.33
N ALA A 93 8.00 -14.53 20.65
CA ALA A 93 8.43 -15.54 21.59
C ALA A 93 7.54 -16.80 21.47
N GLY A 94 8.19 -17.95 21.18
CA GLY A 94 7.52 -19.24 21.01
C GLY A 94 7.06 -19.58 19.59
N GLU A 95 7.21 -18.68 18.63
CA GLU A 95 6.88 -18.90 17.23
C GLU A 95 8.16 -18.92 16.36
N ARG A 96 8.11 -19.63 15.24
CA ARG A 96 9.17 -19.51 14.23
C ARG A 96 8.92 -18.26 13.42
N GLY A 97 9.87 -17.32 13.42
CA GLY A 97 9.83 -16.15 12.55
C GLY A 97 9.64 -16.56 11.09
N SER A 98 8.69 -15.96 10.42
CA SER A 98 8.42 -16.23 9.01
C SER A 98 8.58 -14.96 8.20
N TRP A 99 9.08 -15.12 6.98
CA TRP A 99 9.02 -14.08 5.97
C TRP A 99 7.57 -13.69 5.70
N PHE A 100 7.34 -12.46 5.26
CA PHE A 100 6.02 -12.06 4.81
C PHE A 100 5.59 -12.96 3.64
N SER A 101 4.51 -13.70 3.82
CA SER A 101 4.00 -14.65 2.82
C SER A 101 3.19 -13.97 1.73
N GLY A 102 2.70 -12.74 1.99
CA GLY A 102 1.93 -11.93 1.05
C GLY A 102 1.82 -10.49 1.55
N THR A 103 1.19 -9.65 0.75
CA THR A 103 1.03 -8.23 1.06
C THR A 103 0.13 -7.99 2.27
N ALA A 104 -0.93 -8.77 2.44
CA ALA A 104 -1.82 -8.71 3.60
C ALA A 104 -1.15 -9.26 4.86
N ASN A 105 -0.40 -10.38 4.76
CA ASN A 105 0.36 -10.93 5.88
C ASN A 105 1.42 -9.95 6.39
N ALA A 106 2.05 -9.17 5.51
CA ALA A 106 3.01 -8.15 5.93
C ALA A 106 2.36 -7.10 6.86
N ILE A 107 1.12 -6.70 6.58
CA ILE A 107 0.38 -5.79 7.45
C ILE A 107 -0.08 -6.51 8.72
N TYR A 108 -0.59 -7.75 8.61
CA TYR A 108 -0.99 -8.57 9.76
C TYR A 108 0.12 -8.71 10.78
N GLN A 109 1.34 -9.09 10.37
CA GLN A 109 2.48 -9.23 11.27
C GLN A 109 2.90 -7.92 11.97
N ASN A 110 2.45 -6.76 11.47
CA ASN A 110 2.75 -5.44 12.02
C ASN A 110 1.52 -4.72 12.58
N MET A 111 0.44 -5.47 12.93
CA MET A 111 -0.76 -4.86 13.51
C MET A 111 -0.47 -4.16 14.84
N ASP A 112 0.42 -4.70 15.67
CA ASP A 112 0.81 -4.08 16.94
C ASP A 112 1.38 -2.67 16.74
N PHE A 113 2.18 -2.47 15.68
CA PHE A 113 2.67 -1.14 15.31
C PHE A 113 1.52 -0.19 14.96
N ILE A 114 0.52 -0.66 14.21
CA ILE A 114 -0.64 0.15 13.85
C ILE A 114 -1.46 0.48 15.11
N GLU A 115 -1.70 -0.51 15.97
CA GLU A 115 -2.49 -0.37 17.19
C GLU A 115 -1.87 0.60 18.22
N MET A 116 -0.53 0.78 18.22
CA MET A 116 0.13 1.80 19.04
C MET A 116 -0.37 3.22 18.79
N TYR A 117 -0.83 3.50 17.57
CA TYR A 117 -1.32 4.81 17.14
C TYR A 117 -2.85 4.91 17.13
N ASP A 118 -3.57 3.79 17.29
CA ASP A 118 -5.05 3.72 17.25
C ASP A 118 -5.65 4.58 16.12
N PRO A 119 -5.24 4.38 14.85
CA PRO A 119 -5.66 5.24 13.76
C PRO A 119 -7.12 4.98 13.37
N ASP A 120 -7.77 5.99 12.80
CA ASP A 120 -9.07 5.81 12.17
C ASP A 120 -8.92 5.09 10.83
N CYS A 121 -7.90 5.47 10.04
CA CYS A 121 -7.60 4.89 8.73
C CYS A 121 -6.14 4.45 8.62
N VAL A 122 -5.90 3.49 7.72
CA VAL A 122 -4.55 3.05 7.33
C VAL A 122 -4.39 3.19 5.82
N LEU A 123 -3.35 3.92 5.42
CA LEU A 123 -2.94 4.07 4.02
C LEU A 123 -1.92 2.98 3.69
N ILE A 124 -2.26 2.07 2.78
CA ILE A 124 -1.35 1.04 2.28
C ILE A 124 -0.74 1.51 0.96
N LEU A 125 0.58 1.51 0.88
CA LEU A 125 1.34 1.98 -0.26
C LEU A 125 2.26 0.90 -0.81
N SER A 126 2.43 0.87 -2.12
CA SER A 126 3.50 0.11 -2.77
C SER A 126 4.76 0.98 -2.87
N GLY A 127 5.89 0.46 -2.40
CA GLY A 127 7.19 1.14 -2.41
C GLY A 127 7.93 1.11 -3.75
N ASP A 128 7.30 0.69 -4.82
CA ASP A 128 7.93 0.44 -6.11
C ASP A 128 7.38 1.29 -7.26
N HIS A 129 6.57 2.31 -6.95
CA HIS A 129 5.97 3.22 -7.91
C HIS A 129 6.57 4.62 -7.84
N VAL A 130 6.73 5.24 -9.00
CA VAL A 130 7.14 6.64 -9.15
C VAL A 130 5.92 7.45 -9.58
N TYR A 131 5.42 8.28 -8.68
CA TYR A 131 4.25 9.13 -8.90
C TYR A 131 4.21 10.28 -7.90
N LYS A 132 3.46 11.33 -8.23
CA LYS A 132 3.14 12.43 -7.30
C LYS A 132 1.66 12.37 -6.99
N MET A 133 1.32 12.33 -5.70
CA MET A 133 -0.06 12.23 -5.24
C MET A 133 -0.23 12.93 -3.89
N ASP A 134 -1.36 13.59 -3.73
CA ASP A 134 -1.81 14.16 -2.49
C ASP A 134 -2.77 13.16 -1.82
N TYR A 135 -2.28 12.48 -0.79
CA TYR A 135 -3.07 11.46 -0.07
C TYR A 135 -4.16 12.09 0.80
N ASP A 136 -4.02 13.35 1.23
CA ASP A 136 -5.06 14.06 1.98
C ASP A 136 -6.35 14.17 1.15
N LYS A 137 -6.23 14.45 -0.15
CA LYS A 137 -7.39 14.46 -1.05
C LYS A 137 -8.07 13.09 -1.17
N MET A 138 -7.28 12.03 -1.22
CA MET A 138 -7.82 10.67 -1.26
C MET A 138 -8.50 10.31 0.07
N LEU A 139 -7.91 10.72 1.20
CA LEU A 139 -8.47 10.50 2.53
C LEU A 139 -9.81 11.23 2.71
N ARG A 140 -9.89 12.49 2.31
CA ARG A 140 -11.16 13.24 2.31
C ARG A 140 -12.22 12.60 1.41
N ALA A 141 -11.84 12.08 0.25
CA ALA A 141 -12.78 11.37 -0.61
C ALA A 141 -13.27 10.06 0.03
N HIS A 142 -12.38 9.35 0.74
CA HIS A 142 -12.73 8.16 1.50
C HIS A 142 -13.79 8.45 2.57
N GLU A 143 -13.58 9.49 3.36
CA GLU A 143 -14.50 9.93 4.40
C GLU A 143 -15.85 10.40 3.85
N GLN A 144 -15.82 11.22 2.79
CA GLN A 144 -17.03 11.74 2.15
C GLN A 144 -17.88 10.62 1.55
N ALA A 145 -17.24 9.58 1.00
CA ALA A 145 -17.94 8.41 0.48
C ALA A 145 -18.47 7.49 1.60
N GLY A 146 -17.96 7.61 2.83
CA GLY A 146 -18.23 6.67 3.92
C GLY A 146 -17.85 5.25 3.50
N ALA A 147 -16.70 5.11 2.87
CA ALA A 147 -16.21 3.85 2.34
C ALA A 147 -15.42 3.07 3.40
N ALA A 148 -15.53 1.75 3.38
CA ALA A 148 -14.68 0.88 4.18
C ALA A 148 -13.26 0.72 3.57
N CYS A 149 -13.19 0.90 2.24
CA CYS A 149 -11.94 0.91 1.49
C CYS A 149 -12.04 1.91 0.33
N THR A 150 -10.98 2.67 0.10
CA THR A 150 -10.80 3.47 -1.12
C THR A 150 -9.58 2.99 -1.87
N ILE A 151 -9.74 2.75 -3.16
CA ILE A 151 -8.68 2.23 -4.04
C ILE A 151 -8.30 3.32 -5.04
N SER A 152 -7.03 3.71 -5.07
CA SER A 152 -6.54 4.59 -6.13
C SER A 152 -6.50 3.87 -7.46
N VAL A 153 -7.10 4.48 -8.49
CA VAL A 153 -7.24 3.89 -9.82
C VAL A 153 -6.77 4.82 -10.91
N ILE A 154 -6.23 4.22 -11.96
CA ILE A 154 -5.90 4.89 -13.22
C ILE A 154 -6.60 4.19 -14.38
N GLN A 155 -6.84 4.93 -15.44
CA GLN A 155 -7.31 4.37 -16.70
C GLN A 155 -6.12 3.89 -17.52
N VAL A 156 -6.16 2.65 -17.99
CA VAL A 156 -5.12 2.01 -18.79
C VAL A 156 -5.69 1.47 -20.09
N SER A 157 -4.83 1.10 -21.05
CA SER A 157 -5.31 0.38 -22.22
C SER A 157 -5.79 -1.04 -21.85
N MET A 158 -6.72 -1.59 -22.62
CA MET A 158 -7.25 -2.96 -22.37
C MET A 158 -6.16 -4.04 -22.41
N ASP A 159 -5.08 -3.82 -23.18
CA ASP A 159 -3.95 -4.75 -23.20
C ASP A 159 -3.10 -4.67 -21.92
N GLU A 160 -2.93 -3.48 -21.37
CA GLU A 160 -2.25 -3.28 -20.09
C GLU A 160 -3.08 -3.77 -18.91
N ALA A 161 -4.41 -3.67 -18.98
CA ALA A 161 -5.34 -4.07 -17.93
C ALA A 161 -5.11 -5.52 -17.45
N LYS A 162 -4.66 -6.42 -18.32
CA LYS A 162 -4.32 -7.82 -18.00
C LYS A 162 -3.21 -7.96 -16.93
N ARG A 163 -2.50 -6.88 -16.58
CA ARG A 163 -1.38 -6.90 -15.63
C ARG A 163 -1.73 -6.37 -14.25
N PHE A 164 -2.92 -5.81 -14.09
CA PHE A 164 -3.37 -5.10 -12.89
C PHE A 164 -4.62 -5.73 -12.28
N GLY A 165 -4.89 -5.39 -11.04
CA GLY A 165 -6.22 -5.59 -10.48
C GLY A 165 -7.18 -4.61 -11.17
N ILE A 166 -8.22 -5.14 -11.79
CA ILE A 166 -9.21 -4.38 -12.57
C ILE A 166 -10.52 -4.33 -11.80
N MET A 167 -11.17 -3.18 -11.85
CA MET A 167 -12.43 -3.00 -11.15
C MET A 167 -13.50 -2.40 -12.05
N ASN A 168 -14.74 -2.81 -11.78
CA ASN A 168 -15.94 -2.21 -12.33
C ASN A 168 -16.62 -1.36 -11.26
N VAL A 169 -17.26 -0.29 -11.71
CA VAL A 169 -17.95 0.70 -10.86
C VAL A 169 -19.42 0.64 -11.19
N GLY A 170 -20.26 0.52 -10.16
CA GLY A 170 -21.71 0.52 -10.28
C GLY A 170 -22.27 1.92 -10.56
N PRO A 171 -23.59 2.00 -10.82
CA PRO A 171 -24.27 3.27 -11.07
C PRO A 171 -24.30 4.20 -9.84
N ASP A 172 -24.07 3.66 -8.64
CA ASP A 172 -23.93 4.37 -7.39
C ASP A 172 -22.54 4.96 -7.15
N GLY A 173 -21.59 4.71 -8.07
CA GLY A 173 -20.21 5.17 -8.01
C GLY A 173 -19.27 4.27 -7.19
N PHE A 174 -19.78 3.21 -6.56
CA PHE A 174 -18.96 2.27 -5.79
C PHE A 174 -18.45 1.11 -6.67
N ILE A 175 -17.33 0.53 -6.23
CA ILE A 175 -16.77 -0.67 -6.85
C ILE A 175 -17.70 -1.84 -6.57
N ASN A 176 -18.14 -2.51 -7.62
CA ASN A 176 -19.00 -3.69 -7.54
C ASN A 176 -18.34 -4.98 -8.00
N GLU A 177 -17.20 -4.90 -8.65
CA GLU A 177 -16.40 -6.06 -9.09
C GLU A 177 -14.92 -5.71 -9.04
N PHE A 178 -14.10 -6.66 -8.58
CA PHE A 178 -12.64 -6.58 -8.61
C PHE A 178 -12.07 -7.91 -9.08
N GLU A 179 -11.15 -7.87 -10.04
CA GLU A 179 -10.53 -9.05 -10.61
C GLU A 179 -9.01 -8.85 -10.75
N GLU A 180 -8.22 -9.68 -10.06
CA GLU A 180 -6.76 -9.57 -10.09
C GLU A 180 -6.20 -10.21 -11.37
N LYS A 181 -5.58 -9.40 -12.21
CA LYS A 181 -4.94 -9.81 -13.48
C LYS A 181 -5.83 -10.67 -14.39
N PRO A 182 -7.00 -10.18 -14.76
CA PRO A 182 -7.92 -10.94 -15.60
C PRO A 182 -7.34 -11.23 -16.99
N ALA A 183 -7.58 -12.43 -17.50
CA ALA A 183 -7.21 -12.78 -18.89
C ALA A 183 -8.02 -11.94 -19.90
N HIS A 184 -9.27 -11.64 -19.56
CA HIS A 184 -10.21 -10.86 -20.36
C HIS A 184 -10.81 -9.74 -19.53
N PRO A 185 -10.09 -8.59 -19.37
CA PRO A 185 -10.57 -7.50 -18.54
C PRO A 185 -11.88 -6.92 -19.08
N LYS A 186 -12.82 -6.65 -18.16
CA LYS A 186 -14.13 -6.04 -18.48
C LYS A 186 -14.12 -4.51 -18.37
N SER A 187 -13.06 -3.95 -17.80
CA SER A 187 -12.90 -2.51 -17.55
C SER A 187 -11.44 -2.12 -17.77
N ASP A 188 -11.22 -0.84 -17.96
CA ASP A 188 -9.91 -0.20 -18.09
C ASP A 188 -9.44 0.50 -16.81
N LEU A 189 -10.21 0.38 -15.71
CA LEU A 189 -9.86 0.94 -14.42
C LEU A 189 -8.93 0.00 -13.64
N ALA A 190 -7.66 0.37 -13.58
CA ALA A 190 -6.61 -0.42 -12.95
C ALA A 190 -6.28 0.09 -11.54
N SER A 191 -6.14 -0.81 -10.58
CA SER A 191 -5.62 -0.51 -9.25
C SER A 191 -4.17 -0.09 -9.30
N MET A 192 -3.83 0.96 -8.60
CA MET A 192 -2.44 1.39 -8.39
C MET A 192 -1.76 0.70 -7.20
N GLY A 193 -2.45 -0.19 -6.48
CA GLY A 193 -1.90 -0.76 -5.25
C GLY A 193 -1.75 0.27 -4.13
N ILE A 194 -2.57 1.29 -4.15
CA ILE A 194 -2.66 2.34 -3.13
C ILE A 194 -4.07 2.27 -2.56
N TYR A 195 -4.17 2.02 -1.26
CA TYR A 195 -5.43 1.78 -0.58
C TYR A 195 -5.54 2.61 0.69
N ILE A 196 -6.72 3.15 0.97
CA ILE A 196 -7.09 3.64 2.30
C ILE A 196 -8.16 2.71 2.84
N PHE A 197 -7.95 2.19 4.04
CA PHE A 197 -8.90 1.34 4.73
C PHE A 197 -9.31 1.97 6.06
N ASP A 198 -10.59 1.86 6.42
CA ASP A 198 -11.02 1.94 7.81
C ASP A 198 -10.26 0.87 8.61
N TRP A 199 -9.51 1.30 9.64
CA TRP A 199 -8.64 0.36 10.37
C TRP A 199 -9.41 -0.76 11.04
N LYS A 200 -10.54 -0.47 11.66
CA LYS A 200 -11.34 -1.47 12.36
C LYS A 200 -11.88 -2.54 11.41
N VAL A 201 -12.24 -2.13 10.20
CA VAL A 201 -12.69 -3.05 9.16
C VAL A 201 -11.53 -3.89 8.66
N LEU A 202 -10.42 -3.27 8.25
CA LEU A 202 -9.25 -3.98 7.75
C LEU A 202 -8.72 -4.99 8.75
N ARG A 203 -8.59 -4.60 10.02
CA ARG A 203 -8.12 -5.46 11.11
C ARG A 203 -8.87 -6.80 11.17
N ARG A 204 -10.18 -6.76 11.07
CA ARG A 204 -11.01 -7.98 11.07
C ARG A 204 -10.65 -8.89 9.89
N TYR A 205 -10.58 -8.33 8.69
CA TYR A 205 -10.25 -9.12 7.48
C TYR A 205 -8.84 -9.68 7.51
N LEU A 206 -7.86 -8.96 8.04
CA LEU A 206 -6.50 -9.48 8.21
C LEU A 206 -6.45 -10.69 9.14
N ILE A 207 -7.18 -10.65 10.27
CA ILE A 207 -7.24 -11.77 11.22
C ILE A 207 -7.94 -12.98 10.58
N GLU A 208 -9.06 -12.77 9.91
CA GLU A 208 -9.78 -13.83 9.22
C GLU A 208 -8.96 -14.46 8.08
N ASP A 209 -8.26 -13.63 7.30
CA ASP A 209 -7.40 -14.05 6.21
C ASP A 209 -6.20 -14.87 6.71
N GLU A 210 -5.57 -14.43 7.82
CA GLU A 210 -4.46 -15.17 8.42
C GLU A 210 -4.86 -16.55 8.90
N ALA A 211 -6.08 -16.70 9.39
CA ALA A 211 -6.61 -18.00 9.83
C ALA A 211 -6.96 -18.96 8.68
N ASP A 212 -7.09 -18.46 7.44
CA ASP A 212 -7.38 -19.30 6.28
C ASP A 212 -6.10 -19.90 5.68
N PRO A 213 -5.89 -21.22 5.76
CA PRO A 213 -4.70 -21.89 5.23
C PRO A 213 -4.64 -21.90 3.68
N ASN A 214 -5.74 -21.60 3.01
CA ASN A 214 -5.82 -21.57 1.54
C ASN A 214 -5.62 -20.16 0.97
N SER A 215 -5.49 -19.14 1.82
CA SER A 215 -5.27 -17.78 1.38
C SER A 215 -3.83 -17.57 0.89
N ASP A 216 -3.69 -16.82 -0.21
CA ASP A 216 -2.40 -16.30 -0.68
C ASP A 216 -1.89 -15.12 0.18
N LYS A 217 -2.67 -14.68 1.18
CA LYS A 217 -2.36 -13.56 2.06
C LYS A 217 -2.09 -12.24 1.31
N ASP A 218 -2.88 -12.01 0.27
CA ASP A 218 -2.70 -10.89 -0.67
C ASP A 218 -3.93 -9.99 -0.71
N PHE A 219 -3.71 -8.66 -0.79
CA PHE A 219 -4.82 -7.70 -0.84
C PHE A 219 -5.71 -7.91 -2.07
N GLY A 220 -5.10 -8.05 -3.25
CA GLY A 220 -5.86 -8.17 -4.52
C GLY A 220 -6.54 -9.52 -4.69
N LYS A 221 -5.93 -10.60 -4.18
CA LYS A 221 -6.49 -11.94 -4.36
C LYS A 221 -7.48 -12.34 -3.27
N ASN A 222 -7.28 -11.86 -2.05
CA ASN A 222 -8.02 -12.34 -0.87
C ASN A 222 -8.82 -11.24 -0.19
N ILE A 223 -8.18 -10.19 0.32
CA ILE A 223 -8.82 -9.18 1.15
C ILE A 223 -9.91 -8.41 0.39
N ILE A 224 -9.55 -7.79 -0.75
CA ILE A 224 -10.47 -6.96 -1.53
C ILE A 224 -11.66 -7.77 -2.05
N PRO A 225 -11.46 -8.95 -2.71
CA PRO A 225 -12.58 -9.77 -3.16
C PRO A 225 -13.51 -10.22 -2.02
N LYS A 226 -12.95 -10.60 -0.85
CA LYS A 226 -13.74 -10.99 0.30
C LYS A 226 -14.56 -9.82 0.85
N MET A 227 -13.95 -8.65 0.99
CA MET A 227 -14.66 -7.44 1.43
C MET A 227 -15.82 -7.08 0.50
N LEU A 228 -15.65 -7.22 -0.82
CA LEU A 228 -16.72 -7.00 -1.80
C LEU A 228 -17.84 -8.04 -1.65
N ALA A 229 -17.48 -9.32 -1.51
CA ALA A 229 -18.45 -10.40 -1.31
C ALA A 229 -19.29 -10.20 -0.05
N ASP A 230 -18.69 -9.63 1.01
CA ASP A 230 -19.36 -9.29 2.27
C ASP A 230 -20.14 -7.96 2.20
N GLY A 231 -20.23 -7.33 1.03
CA GLY A 231 -21.00 -6.10 0.82
C GLY A 231 -20.35 -4.83 1.39
N GLN A 232 -19.04 -4.83 1.64
CA GLN A 232 -18.34 -3.63 2.08
C GLN A 232 -18.32 -2.57 0.98
N ARG A 233 -18.57 -1.31 1.35
CA ARG A 233 -18.56 -0.19 0.41
C ARG A 233 -17.13 0.18 0.05
N MET A 234 -16.78 0.12 -1.24
CA MET A 234 -15.46 0.46 -1.75
C MET A 234 -15.54 1.57 -2.78
N TRP A 235 -14.71 2.61 -2.57
CA TRP A 235 -14.70 3.79 -3.42
C TRP A 235 -13.51 3.79 -4.39
N PRO A 236 -13.71 4.03 -5.70
CA PRO A 236 -12.62 4.22 -6.65
C PRO A 236 -12.17 5.68 -6.64
N TYR A 237 -10.96 5.96 -6.19
CA TYR A 237 -10.35 7.28 -6.29
C TYR A 237 -9.58 7.39 -7.60
N ARG A 238 -10.10 8.15 -8.55
CA ARG A 238 -9.49 8.31 -9.87
C ARG A 238 -8.32 9.30 -9.81
N LEU A 239 -7.12 8.80 -10.10
CA LEU A 239 -5.95 9.64 -10.27
C LEU A 239 -5.87 10.09 -11.74
N SER A 240 -5.94 11.40 -11.98
CA SER A 240 -5.73 11.95 -13.31
C SER A 240 -4.23 11.94 -13.64
N LEU A 241 -3.88 11.50 -14.84
CA LEU A 241 -2.49 11.56 -15.35
C LEU A 241 -1.92 12.99 -15.36
N ILE A 242 -2.77 14.03 -15.41
CA ILE A 242 -2.38 15.43 -15.29
C ILE A 242 -1.72 15.72 -13.93
N HIS A 243 -2.08 14.96 -12.86
CA HIS A 243 -1.47 15.11 -11.56
C HIS A 243 -0.10 14.39 -11.45
N ILE A 244 0.27 13.58 -12.42
CA ILE A 244 1.54 12.84 -12.48
C ILE A 244 2.60 13.59 -13.27
N SER A 245 2.21 14.48 -14.19
CA SER A 245 3.06 15.05 -15.23
C SER A 245 3.39 16.54 -15.08
N GLU A 246 2.93 17.22 -14.05
CA GLU A 246 3.35 18.62 -13.83
C GLU A 246 4.60 18.65 -12.92
N PRO A 247 5.67 19.33 -13.39
CA PRO A 247 6.91 19.50 -12.65
C PRO A 247 6.75 20.44 -11.42
#